data_ab14ee7f1ae4598d7561bb26e85eb2fb
#
_entry.id   ab14ee7f1ae4598d7561bb26e85eb2fb
#
_cell.length_a   1.000
_cell.length_b   1.000
_cell.length_c   1.000
_cell.angle_alpha   90.00
_cell.angle_beta   90.00
_cell.angle_gamma   90.00
#
_symmetry.space_group_name_H-M   'P 1'
#
loop_
_entity.id
_entity.type
_entity.pdbx_description
1 polymer ?
#
loop_
_entity_poly.entity_id
_entity_poly.type
_entity_poly.pdbx_seq_one_letter_code
_entity_poly.pdbx_strand_id
1 'polypeptide(L)'
;MKTILVLVGKTQSKIFKVGIDDYVSRIEHYMPFSITTIPELKNTKSLSEDQQKQKEGELILKEIQPSDTVVLLDEHGAEFRSVEYANWLKQKQNTARRLIFIIGGPYGFSPDVYARANEKISLSRMTFSHQMVRLIFTEQLYRACTIIKGEPYHHE
;
A
#
# COMPACT_ATOMS: atom_id res chain seq x y z
N MET A 1 -1.48 16.78 1.35
CA MET A 1 -1.93 15.38 1.56
C MET A 1 -0.81 14.57 2.17
N LYS A 2 -1.08 13.84 3.22
CA LYS A 2 -0.13 12.89 3.82
C LYS A 2 -0.45 11.49 3.29
N THR A 3 0.56 10.77 2.82
CA THR A 3 0.41 9.40 2.30
C THR A 3 1.11 8.41 3.24
N ILE A 4 0.42 7.34 3.58
CA ILE A 4 0.93 6.29 4.47
C ILE A 4 0.72 4.94 3.80
N LEU A 5 1.75 4.11 3.82
CA LEU A 5 1.66 2.69 3.46
C LEU A 5 1.61 1.88 4.75
N VAL A 6 0.55 1.12 4.94
CA VAL A 6 0.39 0.21 6.09
C VAL A 6 0.77 -1.20 5.65
N LEU A 7 1.69 -1.81 6.37
CA LEU A 7 2.18 -3.17 6.13
C LEU A 7 1.87 -4.06 7.34
N VAL A 8 1.64 -5.33 7.09
CA VAL A 8 1.49 -6.35 8.14
C VAL A 8 2.80 -7.13 8.23
N GLY A 9 3.48 -6.98 9.37
CA GLY A 9 4.79 -7.60 9.60
C GLY A 9 5.94 -6.83 8.96
N LYS A 10 7.12 -7.04 9.51
CA LYS A 10 8.34 -6.37 9.03
C LYS A 10 8.76 -6.90 7.66
N THR A 11 9.43 -6.04 6.89
CA THR A 11 10.15 -6.47 5.70
C THR A 11 11.38 -7.26 6.15
N GLN A 12 11.42 -8.55 5.83
CA GLN A 12 12.45 -9.46 6.33
C GLN A 12 13.68 -9.53 5.42
N SER A 13 13.48 -9.42 4.11
CA SER A 13 14.58 -9.45 3.14
C SER A 13 15.37 -8.16 3.18
N LYS A 14 16.67 -8.25 3.44
CA LYS A 14 17.58 -7.09 3.44
C LYS A 14 17.63 -6.41 2.08
N ILE A 15 17.59 -7.18 0.99
CA ILE A 15 17.61 -6.65 -0.38
C ILE A 15 16.38 -5.79 -0.62
N PHE A 16 15.20 -6.29 -0.25
CA PHE A 16 13.96 -5.53 -0.41
C PHE A 16 13.90 -4.32 0.50
N LYS A 17 14.38 -4.46 1.73
CA LYS A 17 14.40 -3.34 2.68
C LYS A 17 15.25 -2.18 2.17
N VAL A 18 16.44 -2.46 1.65
CA VAL A 18 17.33 -1.42 1.08
C VAL A 18 16.64 -0.73 -0.10
N GLY A 19 16.01 -1.48 -1.00
CA GLY A 19 15.29 -0.93 -2.14
C GLY A 19 14.08 -0.10 -1.72
N ILE A 20 13.29 -0.59 -0.76
CA ILE A 20 12.14 0.13 -0.22
C ILE A 20 12.58 1.46 0.42
N ASP A 21 13.60 1.43 1.27
CA ASP A 21 14.12 2.63 1.94
C ASP A 21 14.60 3.66 0.93
N ASP A 22 15.25 3.23 -0.16
CA ASP A 22 15.68 4.12 -1.23
C ASP A 22 14.48 4.82 -1.89
N TYR A 23 13.45 4.06 -2.27
CA TYR A 23 12.26 4.67 -2.88
C TYR A 23 11.47 5.55 -1.92
N VAL A 24 11.36 5.16 -0.65
CA VAL A 24 10.73 6.01 0.37
C VAL A 24 11.43 7.36 0.45
N SER A 25 12.76 7.35 0.50
CA SER A 25 13.56 8.57 0.52
C SER A 25 13.31 9.46 -0.71
N ARG A 26 13.21 8.85 -1.89
CA ARG A 26 12.90 9.57 -3.13
C ARG A 26 11.49 10.15 -3.13
N ILE A 27 10.50 9.38 -2.68
CA ILE A 27 9.10 9.83 -2.62
C ILE A 27 8.95 11.03 -1.69
N GLU A 28 9.68 11.06 -0.58
CA GLU A 28 9.63 12.16 0.40
C GLU A 28 10.01 13.51 -0.19
N HIS A 29 10.75 13.55 -1.30
CA HIS A 29 11.04 14.80 -2.02
C HIS A 29 9.82 15.38 -2.75
N TYR A 30 8.78 14.57 -2.96
CA TYR A 30 7.57 14.96 -3.70
C TYR A 30 6.37 15.19 -2.78
N MET A 31 6.27 14.41 -1.73
CA MET A 31 5.14 14.47 -0.80
C MET A 31 5.50 13.83 0.54
N PRO A 32 4.83 14.22 1.64
CA PRO A 32 4.98 13.54 2.92
C PRO A 32 4.54 12.07 2.76
N PHE A 33 5.45 11.15 3.03
CA PHE A 33 5.21 9.71 2.92
C PHE A 33 5.88 8.97 4.06
N SER A 34 5.18 7.99 4.62
CA SER A 34 5.73 7.13 5.66
C SER A 34 5.15 5.72 5.56
N ILE A 35 5.85 4.77 6.17
CA ILE A 35 5.39 3.39 6.29
C ILE A 35 5.07 3.11 7.75
N THR A 36 3.88 2.55 8.00
CA THR A 36 3.48 2.04 9.31
C THR A 36 3.45 0.53 9.23
N THR A 37 4.19 -0.14 10.10
CA THR A 37 4.23 -1.60 10.15
C THR A 37 3.44 -2.09 11.34
N ILE A 38 2.42 -2.90 11.07
CA ILE A 38 1.63 -3.58 12.10
C ILE A 38 2.36 -4.86 12.48
N PRO A 39 2.58 -5.14 13.79
CA PRO A 39 3.24 -6.37 14.21
C PRO A 39 2.48 -7.60 13.72
N GLU A 40 3.23 -8.63 13.31
CA GLU A 40 2.63 -9.92 13.00
C GLU A 40 1.96 -10.51 14.23
N LEU A 41 0.86 -11.22 14.02
CA LEU A 41 0.18 -11.97 15.07
C LEU A 41 1.09 -13.09 15.59
N LYS A 42 1.07 -13.29 16.90
CA LYS A 42 1.78 -14.40 17.56
C LYS A 42 0.80 -15.56 17.77
N ASN A 43 1.33 -16.78 17.85
CA ASN A 43 0.55 -17.99 18.18
C ASN A 43 -0.61 -18.24 17.21
N THR A 44 -0.33 -18.15 15.91
CA THR A 44 -1.36 -18.29 14.87
C THR A 44 -1.68 -19.74 14.52
N LYS A 45 -0.98 -20.73 15.08
CA LYS A 45 -1.15 -22.14 14.75
C LYS A 45 -2.55 -22.66 15.04
N SER A 46 -3.22 -22.12 16.07
CA SER A 46 -4.58 -22.52 16.45
C SER A 46 -5.66 -21.71 15.75
N LEU A 47 -5.29 -20.73 14.91
CA LEU A 47 -6.23 -19.87 14.21
C LEU A 47 -6.51 -20.37 12.80
N SER A 48 -7.78 -20.30 12.39
CA SER A 48 -8.13 -20.44 10.98
C SER A 48 -7.65 -19.23 10.18
N GLU A 49 -7.63 -19.36 8.85
CA GLU A 49 -7.29 -18.23 7.98
C GLU A 49 -8.23 -17.04 8.21
N ASP A 50 -9.53 -17.31 8.37
CA ASP A 50 -10.52 -16.26 8.63
C ASP A 50 -10.30 -15.58 9.97
N GLN A 51 -9.98 -16.34 11.01
CA GLN A 51 -9.67 -15.78 12.33
C GLN A 51 -8.41 -14.92 12.27
N GLN A 52 -7.39 -15.34 11.54
CA GLN A 52 -6.16 -14.58 11.37
C GLN A 52 -6.42 -13.27 10.61
N LYS A 53 -7.17 -13.34 9.52
CA LYS A 53 -7.57 -12.13 8.75
C LYS A 53 -8.35 -11.16 9.64
N GLN A 54 -9.26 -11.65 10.45
CA GLN A 54 -10.08 -10.81 11.31
C GLN A 54 -9.21 -10.09 12.36
N LYS A 55 -8.29 -10.78 12.99
CA LYS A 55 -7.40 -10.19 13.99
C LYS A 55 -6.43 -9.19 13.37
N GLU A 56 -5.85 -9.50 12.22
CA GLU A 56 -5.03 -8.56 11.46
C GLU A 56 -5.85 -7.33 11.07
N GLY A 57 -7.08 -7.55 10.62
CA GLY A 57 -7.99 -6.48 10.23
C GLY A 57 -8.29 -5.51 11.37
N GLU A 58 -8.46 -6.00 12.59
CA GLU A 58 -8.66 -5.16 13.76
C GLU A 58 -7.46 -4.24 14.00
N LEU A 59 -6.24 -4.76 13.83
CA LEU A 59 -5.02 -3.97 13.97
C LEU A 59 -4.90 -2.93 12.85
N ILE A 60 -5.24 -3.30 11.62
CA ILE A 60 -5.25 -2.39 10.48
C ILE A 60 -6.22 -1.23 10.73
N LEU A 61 -7.45 -1.54 11.15
CA LEU A 61 -8.48 -0.54 11.36
C LEU A 61 -8.14 0.46 12.46
N LYS A 62 -7.33 0.08 13.43
CA LYS A 62 -6.84 1.00 14.47
C LYS A 62 -5.95 2.11 13.92
N GLU A 63 -5.29 1.87 12.79
CA GLU A 63 -4.42 2.87 12.15
C GLU A 63 -5.19 3.86 11.28
N ILE A 64 -6.47 3.62 11.04
CA ILE A 64 -7.29 4.39 10.11
C ILE A 64 -8.17 5.38 10.87
N GLN A 65 -8.17 6.63 10.41
CA GLN A 65 -9.07 7.68 10.91
C GLN A 65 -10.33 7.75 10.04
N PRO A 66 -11.46 8.22 10.60
CA PRO A 66 -12.73 8.28 9.84
C PRO A 66 -12.64 9.07 8.52
N SER A 67 -11.83 10.12 8.46
CA SER A 67 -11.68 10.97 7.28
C SER A 67 -10.65 10.48 6.28
N ASP A 68 -9.97 9.36 6.55
CA ASP A 68 -8.94 8.84 5.64
C ASP A 68 -9.54 8.28 4.36
N THR A 69 -8.83 8.47 3.26
CA THR A 69 -9.10 7.74 2.01
C THR A 69 -8.24 6.48 2.02
N VAL A 70 -8.90 5.33 2.07
CA VAL A 70 -8.25 4.02 2.21
C VAL A 70 -8.28 3.27 0.90
N VAL A 71 -7.11 2.84 0.45
CA VAL A 71 -6.92 2.11 -0.81
C VAL A 71 -6.22 0.78 -0.51
N LEU A 72 -6.87 -0.31 -0.82
CA LEU A 72 -6.30 -1.64 -0.65
C LEU A 72 -5.54 -2.06 -1.91
N LEU A 73 -4.36 -2.65 -1.73
CA LEU A 73 -3.65 -3.37 -2.79
C LEU A 73 -4.23 -4.78 -2.83
N ASP A 74 -4.97 -5.08 -3.90
CA ASP A 74 -5.74 -6.31 -4.04
C ASP A 74 -5.74 -6.73 -5.51
N GLU A 75 -5.49 -8.01 -5.79
CA GLU A 75 -5.42 -8.51 -7.17
C GLU A 75 -6.74 -8.32 -7.95
N HIS A 76 -7.85 -8.17 -7.25
CA HIS A 76 -9.16 -7.91 -7.86
C HIS A 76 -9.52 -6.42 -7.93
N GLY A 77 -8.58 -5.55 -7.62
CA GLY A 77 -8.78 -4.10 -7.70
C GLY A 77 -8.68 -3.55 -9.13
N ALA A 78 -8.86 -2.25 -9.24
CA ALA A 78 -8.72 -1.54 -10.51
C ALA A 78 -7.27 -1.62 -11.01
N GLU A 79 -7.10 -1.88 -12.29
CA GLU A 79 -5.81 -1.91 -12.94
C GLU A 79 -5.55 -0.59 -13.66
N PHE A 80 -4.31 -0.09 -13.61
CA PHE A 80 -3.93 1.15 -14.25
C PHE A 80 -2.65 0.96 -15.07
N ARG A 81 -2.57 1.71 -16.16
CA ARG A 81 -1.28 2.01 -16.77
C ARG A 81 -0.57 3.05 -15.90
N SER A 82 0.75 3.17 -16.01
CA SER A 82 1.54 4.07 -15.15
C SER A 82 1.04 5.53 -15.22
N VAL A 83 0.73 6.05 -16.40
CA VAL A 83 0.21 7.42 -16.55
C VAL A 83 -1.18 7.57 -15.94
N GLU A 84 -2.04 6.57 -16.10
CA GLU A 84 -3.36 6.56 -15.49
C GLU A 84 -3.29 6.57 -13.96
N TYR A 85 -2.38 5.77 -13.40
CA TYR A 85 -2.13 5.74 -11.96
C TYR A 85 -1.63 7.10 -11.46
N ALA A 86 -0.71 7.74 -12.19
CA ALA A 86 -0.23 9.07 -11.85
C ALA A 86 -1.37 10.11 -11.84
N ASN A 87 -2.25 10.06 -12.82
CA ASN A 87 -3.42 10.95 -12.88
C ASN A 87 -4.37 10.69 -11.71
N TRP A 88 -4.61 9.43 -11.38
CA TRP A 88 -5.40 9.05 -10.22
C TRP A 88 -4.79 9.60 -8.92
N LEU A 89 -3.47 9.44 -8.74
CA LEU A 89 -2.77 9.96 -7.56
C LEU A 89 -2.89 11.48 -7.48
N LYS A 90 -2.74 12.18 -8.60
CA LYS A 90 -2.88 13.64 -8.66
C LYS A 90 -4.27 14.09 -8.20
N GLN A 91 -5.32 13.37 -8.61
CA GLN A 91 -6.69 13.67 -8.15
C GLN A 91 -6.81 13.47 -6.64
N LYS A 92 -6.23 12.40 -6.09
CA LYS A 92 -6.24 12.16 -4.65
C LYS A 92 -5.50 13.25 -3.88
N GLN A 93 -4.40 13.77 -4.41
CA GLN A 93 -3.69 14.89 -3.80
C GLN A 93 -4.57 16.13 -3.62
N ASN A 94 -5.53 16.32 -4.49
CA ASN A 94 -6.44 17.47 -4.44
C ASN A 94 -7.64 17.25 -3.51
N THR A 95 -7.99 16.03 -3.19
CA THR A 95 -9.23 15.70 -2.48
C THR A 95 -9.02 15.02 -1.11
N ALA A 96 -7.95 14.28 -0.93
CA ALA A 96 -7.69 13.52 0.30
C ALA A 96 -6.81 14.30 1.27
N ARG A 97 -7.17 14.27 2.55
CA ARG A 97 -6.30 14.81 3.61
C ARG A 97 -5.20 13.81 3.95
N ARG A 98 -5.58 12.54 4.11
CA ARG A 98 -4.65 11.43 4.30
C ARG A 98 -5.03 10.33 3.33
N LEU A 99 -4.05 9.83 2.60
CA LEU A 99 -4.21 8.69 1.69
C LEU A 99 -3.49 7.49 2.29
N ILE A 100 -4.23 6.43 2.58
CA ILE A 100 -3.73 5.23 3.23
C ILE A 100 -3.76 4.09 2.23
N PHE A 101 -2.58 3.59 1.85
CA PHE A 101 -2.47 2.34 1.10
C PHE A 101 -2.22 1.20 2.08
N ILE A 102 -2.83 0.05 1.84
CA ILE A 102 -2.65 -1.11 2.70
C ILE A 102 -2.27 -2.33 1.87
N ILE A 103 -1.17 -2.96 2.26
CA ILE A 103 -0.76 -4.28 1.77
C ILE A 103 -1.04 -5.27 2.89
N GLY A 104 -1.91 -6.22 2.64
CA GLY A 104 -2.34 -7.21 3.62
C GLY A 104 -1.32 -8.32 3.86
N GLY A 105 -1.64 -9.17 4.83
CA GLY A 105 -0.89 -10.38 5.12
C GLY A 105 -1.16 -11.49 4.09
N PRO A 106 -0.67 -12.71 4.35
CA PRO A 106 -0.69 -13.79 3.36
C PRO A 106 -2.10 -14.25 2.94
N TYR A 107 -3.12 -14.02 3.77
CA TYR A 107 -4.48 -14.46 3.48
C TYR A 107 -5.40 -13.33 2.98
N GLY A 108 -4.86 -12.15 2.74
CA GLY A 108 -5.63 -10.99 2.28
C GLY A 108 -6.33 -10.24 3.42
N PHE A 109 -7.47 -9.64 3.11
CA PHE A 109 -8.18 -8.75 4.02
C PHE A 109 -9.46 -9.36 4.57
N SER A 110 -9.81 -8.96 5.81
CA SER A 110 -11.09 -9.33 6.41
C SER A 110 -12.24 -8.56 5.74
N PRO A 111 -13.50 -9.07 5.90
CA PRO A 111 -14.67 -8.34 5.42
C PRO A 111 -14.78 -6.92 5.97
N ASP A 112 -14.40 -6.70 7.23
CA ASP A 112 -14.46 -5.37 7.86
C ASP A 112 -13.48 -4.38 7.20
N VAL A 113 -12.29 -4.85 6.84
CA VAL A 113 -11.31 -4.02 6.11
C VAL A 113 -11.85 -3.67 4.73
N TYR A 114 -12.40 -4.64 3.99
CA TYR A 114 -13.03 -4.37 2.70
C TYR A 114 -14.18 -3.36 2.83
N ALA A 115 -15.01 -3.50 3.85
CA ALA A 115 -16.13 -2.58 4.07
C ALA A 115 -15.66 -1.15 4.36
N ARG A 116 -14.55 -0.99 5.05
CA ARG A 116 -13.98 0.34 5.36
C ARG A 116 -13.29 0.98 4.16
N ALA A 117 -12.72 0.19 3.28
CA ALA A 117 -11.92 0.71 2.16
C ALA A 117 -12.77 1.53 1.19
N ASN A 118 -12.17 2.59 0.68
CA ASN A 118 -12.78 3.43 -0.35
C ASN A 118 -12.55 2.89 -1.75
N GLU A 119 -11.37 2.32 -1.99
CA GLU A 119 -10.98 1.80 -3.31
C GLU A 119 -10.04 0.61 -3.17
N LYS A 120 -9.92 -0.16 -4.25
CA LYS A 120 -8.95 -1.26 -4.39
C LYS A 120 -8.18 -1.05 -5.68
N ILE A 121 -6.86 -1.24 -5.62
CA ILE A 121 -5.98 -1.15 -6.78
C ILE A 121 -5.22 -2.46 -6.94
N SER A 122 -5.14 -2.97 -8.16
CA SER A 122 -4.30 -4.10 -8.52
C SER A 122 -3.04 -3.63 -9.23
N LEU A 123 -1.88 -4.00 -8.71
CA LEU A 123 -0.61 -3.73 -9.39
C LEU A 123 -0.38 -4.70 -10.56
N SER A 124 -0.98 -5.89 -10.49
CA SER A 124 -0.87 -6.91 -11.52
C SER A 124 -1.91 -8.00 -11.26
N ARG A 125 -2.34 -8.67 -12.32
CA ARG A 125 -3.14 -9.89 -12.19
C ARG A 125 -2.28 -11.09 -11.80
N MET A 126 -0.97 -10.97 -11.90
CA MET A 126 -0.03 -11.96 -11.38
C MET A 126 0.19 -11.72 -9.88
N THR A 127 0.35 -12.80 -9.12
CA THR A 127 0.58 -12.72 -7.68
C THR A 127 2.05 -12.43 -7.39
N PHE A 128 2.30 -11.47 -6.52
CA PHE A 128 3.63 -11.22 -5.96
C PHE A 128 3.74 -11.79 -4.56
N SER A 129 4.95 -12.14 -4.13
CA SER A 129 5.16 -12.40 -2.71
C SER A 129 4.84 -11.13 -1.91
N HIS A 130 4.37 -11.29 -0.67
CA HIS A 130 4.03 -10.14 0.17
C HIS A 130 5.27 -9.31 0.57
N GLN A 131 6.47 -9.83 0.40
CA GLN A 131 7.71 -9.06 0.58
C GLN A 131 8.08 -8.26 -0.68
N MET A 132 8.00 -8.88 -1.85
CA MET A 132 8.32 -8.25 -3.13
C MET A 132 7.34 -7.13 -3.49
N VAL A 133 6.05 -7.32 -3.22
CA VAL A 133 5.03 -6.32 -3.59
C VAL A 133 5.27 -4.97 -2.92
N ARG A 134 5.91 -4.96 -1.75
CA ARG A 134 6.28 -3.72 -1.03
C ARG A 134 7.25 -2.88 -1.85
N LEU A 135 8.26 -3.53 -2.43
CA LEU A 135 9.25 -2.87 -3.28
C LEU A 135 8.60 -2.37 -4.57
N ILE A 136 7.80 -3.21 -5.22
CA ILE A 136 7.10 -2.85 -6.45
C ILE A 136 6.17 -1.66 -6.21
N PHE A 137 5.42 -1.67 -5.12
CA PHE A 137 4.51 -0.58 -4.78
C PHE A 137 5.26 0.74 -4.60
N THR A 138 6.36 0.75 -3.83
CA THR A 138 7.11 1.98 -3.58
C THR A 138 7.76 2.50 -4.86
N GLU A 139 8.24 1.63 -5.74
CA GLU A 139 8.75 2.05 -7.05
C GLU A 139 7.64 2.68 -7.90
N GLN A 140 6.45 2.07 -7.96
CA GLN A 140 5.34 2.61 -8.73
C GLN A 140 4.83 3.94 -8.17
N LEU A 141 4.83 4.11 -6.86
CA LEU A 141 4.46 5.37 -6.24
C LEU A 141 5.48 6.47 -6.58
N TYR A 142 6.76 6.16 -6.52
CA TYR A 142 7.82 7.08 -6.95
C TYR A 142 7.65 7.44 -8.43
N ARG A 143 7.41 6.45 -9.30
CA ARG A 143 7.19 6.67 -10.74
C ARG A 143 6.01 7.63 -10.97
N ALA A 144 4.91 7.43 -10.26
CA ALA A 144 3.75 8.32 -10.36
C ALA A 144 4.12 9.77 -9.96
N CYS A 145 4.89 9.95 -8.91
CA CYS A 145 5.37 11.26 -8.50
C CYS A 145 6.20 11.94 -9.61
N THR A 146 7.09 11.22 -10.26
CA THR A 146 7.91 11.76 -11.36
C THR A 146 7.06 12.13 -12.57
N ILE A 147 6.06 11.32 -12.90
CA ILE A 147 5.14 11.62 -14.00
C ILE A 147 4.36 12.91 -13.71
N ILE A 148 3.84 13.07 -12.51
CA ILE A 148 3.11 14.29 -12.11
C ILE A 148 3.97 15.54 -12.27
N LYS A 149 5.26 15.45 -11.97
CA LYS A 149 6.22 16.56 -12.10
C LYS A 149 6.78 16.73 -13.53
N GLY A 150 6.48 15.83 -14.44
CA GLY A 150 7.01 15.89 -15.80
C GLY A 150 8.50 15.54 -15.90
N GLU A 151 9.03 14.76 -14.97
CA GLU A 151 10.42 14.36 -14.96
C GLU A 151 10.66 13.11 -15.82
N PRO A 152 11.90 12.89 -16.33
CA PRO A 152 12.17 11.86 -17.33
C PRO A 152 12.46 10.45 -16.78
N TYR A 153 11.91 10.08 -15.64
CA TYR A 153 12.07 8.74 -15.09
C TYR A 153 11.27 7.70 -15.86
N HIS A 154 10.02 8.05 -16.23
CA HIS A 154 9.10 7.16 -16.95
C HIS A 154 9.19 7.40 -18.46
N HIS A 155 9.24 6.30 -19.21
CA HIS A 155 9.19 6.30 -20.68
C HIS A 155 8.04 5.40 -21.14
N GLU A 156 7.18 5.95 -21.99
CA GLU A 156 6.13 5.18 -22.69
C GLU A 156 6.43 5.02 -24.16
#